data_78b9f79ef98d45d7885df7976fe65e1f
#
_entry.id   78b9f79ef98d45d7885df7976fe65e1f
#
_cell.length_a   1.000
_cell.length_b   1.000
_cell.length_c   1.000
_cell.angle_alpha   90.00
_cell.angle_beta   90.00
_cell.angle_gamma   90.00
#
_symmetry.space_group_name_H-M   'P 1'
#
loop_
_entity.id
_entity.type
_entity.pdbx_description
1 polymer ?
#
loop_
_entity_poly.entity_id
_entity_poly.type
_entity_poly.pdbx_seq_one_letter_code
_entity_poly.pdbx_strand_id
1 'polypeptide(L)'
;KWSITQLRKYQGKPFEFNQTVNFEHLRESLDLIDLSDINVEGQLTVKSNEVIADMHITGTYTMPCARTLVPVEVPLDVETSEVFDLEGSDYYTDDEEQDEHYHSATDGMINIKDIVEDFVIIEKPMRAYSDNSNQMLTEGNGWEVIDEDEFEELVKEQDQEDDDSDRKQVDPRLQKLQQLYDKEQ
;
A
#
# COMPACT_ATOMS: atom_id res chain seq x y z
N LYS A 1 -3.89 3.35 -25.73
CA LYS A 1 -3.13 2.42 -26.60
C LYS A 1 -2.69 3.12 -27.87
N TRP A 2 -1.41 2.95 -28.23
CA TRP A 2 -0.84 3.50 -29.46
C TRP A 2 -0.20 2.39 -30.29
N SER A 3 -0.40 2.44 -31.61
CA SER A 3 0.31 1.56 -32.54
C SER A 3 1.73 2.06 -32.74
N ILE A 4 2.71 1.16 -32.70
CA ILE A 4 4.11 1.45 -32.99
C ILE A 4 4.27 2.08 -34.37
N THR A 5 3.50 1.62 -35.35
CA THR A 5 3.50 2.18 -36.73
C THR A 5 3.10 3.66 -36.77
N GLN A 6 2.19 4.08 -35.88
CA GLN A 6 1.81 5.49 -35.77
C GLN A 6 2.90 6.29 -35.05
N LEU A 7 3.48 5.72 -33.97
CA LEU A 7 4.53 6.39 -33.19
C LEU A 7 5.82 6.58 -33.97
N ARG A 8 6.16 5.67 -34.90
CA ARG A 8 7.35 5.82 -35.76
C ARG A 8 7.35 7.10 -36.60
N LYS A 9 6.19 7.72 -36.84
CA LYS A 9 6.09 9.02 -37.49
C LYS A 9 6.65 10.17 -36.67
N TYR A 10 6.77 9.96 -35.38
CA TYR A 10 7.30 10.92 -34.38
C TYR A 10 8.74 10.60 -33.99
N GLN A 11 9.43 9.70 -34.74
CA GLN A 11 10.83 9.37 -34.45
C GLN A 11 11.70 10.64 -34.48
N GLY A 12 12.44 10.85 -33.40
CA GLY A 12 13.29 12.04 -33.21
C GLY A 12 12.56 13.30 -32.73
N LYS A 13 11.25 13.18 -32.40
CA LYS A 13 10.48 14.24 -31.73
C LYS A 13 9.68 13.63 -30.60
N PRO A 14 9.64 14.23 -29.41
CA PRO A 14 8.80 13.76 -28.33
C PRO A 14 7.32 13.90 -28.72
N PHE A 15 6.53 12.88 -28.40
CA PHE A 15 5.08 12.88 -28.55
C PHE A 15 4.45 13.09 -27.17
N GLU A 16 3.97 14.30 -26.90
CA GLU A 16 3.31 14.63 -25.65
C GLU A 16 1.89 14.09 -25.60
N PHE A 17 1.45 13.65 -24.45
CA PHE A 17 0.08 13.22 -24.20
C PHE A 17 -0.38 13.64 -22.80
N ASN A 18 -1.69 13.84 -22.68
CA ASN A 18 -2.36 14.03 -21.42
C ASN A 18 -3.73 13.34 -21.53
N GLN A 19 -4.00 12.40 -20.65
CA GLN A 19 -5.22 11.60 -20.67
C GLN A 19 -5.73 11.37 -19.25
N THR A 20 -7.04 11.39 -19.13
CA THR A 20 -7.72 11.00 -17.89
C THR A 20 -8.29 9.60 -18.06
N VAL A 21 -8.05 8.74 -17.10
CA VAL A 21 -8.49 7.33 -17.11
C VAL A 21 -9.26 7.03 -15.83
N ASN A 22 -10.40 6.36 -15.97
CA ASN A 22 -11.19 5.88 -14.86
C ASN A 22 -10.84 4.44 -14.55
N PHE A 23 -10.58 4.14 -13.26
CA PHE A 23 -10.30 2.82 -12.72
C PHE A 23 -11.28 2.47 -11.58
N GLU A 24 -12.53 2.87 -11.70
CA GLU A 24 -13.58 2.62 -10.68
C GLU A 24 -13.67 1.12 -10.30
N HIS A 25 -13.37 0.22 -11.23
CA HIS A 25 -13.38 -1.22 -10.98
C HIS A 25 -12.33 -1.68 -9.93
N LEU A 26 -11.28 -0.89 -9.69
CA LEU A 26 -10.30 -1.17 -8.65
C LEU A 26 -10.78 -0.79 -7.24
N ARG A 27 -11.80 0.04 -7.12
CA ARG A 27 -12.30 0.54 -5.84
C ARG A 27 -12.64 -0.60 -4.86
N GLU A 28 -13.35 -1.62 -5.33
CA GLU A 28 -13.76 -2.75 -4.50
C GLU A 28 -12.58 -3.67 -4.17
N SER A 29 -11.73 -3.97 -5.15
CA SER A 29 -10.57 -4.87 -4.96
C SER A 29 -9.48 -4.26 -4.06
N LEU A 30 -9.41 -2.94 -3.98
CA LEU A 30 -8.46 -2.21 -3.15
C LEU A 30 -9.05 -1.72 -1.81
N ASP A 31 -10.29 -2.09 -1.47
CA ASP A 31 -10.99 -1.64 -0.26
C ASP A 31 -11.00 -0.11 -0.12
N LEU A 32 -11.26 0.60 -1.22
CA LEU A 32 -11.37 2.05 -1.24
C LEU A 32 -12.82 2.51 -1.05
N ILE A 33 -12.99 3.63 -0.35
CA ILE A 33 -14.28 4.32 -0.29
C ILE A 33 -14.57 4.94 -1.65
N ASP A 34 -13.54 5.58 -2.25
CA ASP A 34 -13.61 6.17 -3.57
C ASP A 34 -12.22 6.22 -4.23
N LEU A 35 -12.20 6.34 -5.55
CA LEU A 35 -11.01 6.54 -6.37
C LEU A 35 -11.33 7.60 -7.42
N SER A 36 -10.59 8.70 -7.39
CA SER A 36 -10.75 9.74 -8.40
C SER A 36 -10.39 9.24 -9.80
N ASP A 37 -10.79 9.96 -10.82
CA ASP A 37 -10.18 9.79 -12.13
C ASP A 37 -8.67 10.03 -12.04
N ILE A 38 -7.89 9.19 -12.72
CA ILE A 38 -6.44 9.27 -12.75
C ILE A 38 -6.00 10.07 -13.97
N ASN A 39 -5.27 11.14 -13.74
CA ASN A 39 -4.67 11.93 -14.80
C ASN A 39 -3.26 11.39 -15.10
N VAL A 40 -2.97 11.19 -16.39
CA VAL A 40 -1.67 10.69 -16.87
C VAL A 40 -1.18 11.64 -17.94
N GLU A 41 -0.14 12.36 -17.63
CA GLU A 41 0.53 13.25 -18.55
C GLU A 41 1.98 12.84 -18.77
N GLY A 42 2.52 13.09 -19.94
CA GLY A 42 3.90 12.73 -20.23
C GLY A 42 4.27 12.83 -21.69
N GLN A 43 5.37 12.20 -22.03
CA GLN A 43 5.91 12.17 -23.37
C GLN A 43 6.41 10.78 -23.77
N LEU A 44 6.23 10.44 -25.03
CA LEU A 44 6.81 9.25 -25.64
C LEU A 44 8.00 9.66 -26.52
N THR A 45 9.17 9.11 -26.24
CA THR A 45 10.39 9.26 -27.04
C THR A 45 10.60 7.99 -27.85
N VAL A 46 10.41 8.08 -29.17
CA VAL A 46 10.50 6.92 -30.08
C VAL A 46 11.92 6.80 -30.63
N LYS A 47 12.60 5.72 -30.29
CA LYS A 47 13.90 5.31 -30.83
C LYS A 47 13.71 4.20 -31.90
N SER A 48 14.79 3.66 -32.43
CA SER A 48 14.72 2.62 -33.47
C SER A 48 14.10 1.32 -32.99
N ASN A 49 14.48 0.85 -31.82
CA ASN A 49 14.14 -0.45 -31.24
C ASN A 49 13.39 -0.35 -29.92
N GLU A 50 13.22 0.84 -29.39
CA GLU A 50 12.53 1.07 -28.12
C GLU A 50 11.68 2.34 -28.14
N VAL A 51 10.70 2.40 -27.24
CA VAL A 51 9.96 3.63 -26.90
C VAL A 51 10.07 3.87 -25.43
N ILE A 52 10.52 5.06 -25.07
CA ILE A 52 10.57 5.50 -23.67
C ILE A 52 9.31 6.33 -23.39
N ALA A 53 8.61 6.01 -22.31
CA ALA A 53 7.45 6.73 -21.82
C ALA A 53 7.77 7.38 -20.48
N ASP A 54 8.05 8.68 -20.49
CA ASP A 54 8.17 9.48 -19.28
C ASP A 54 6.77 9.95 -18.88
N MET A 55 6.30 9.58 -17.70
CA MET A 55 4.92 9.80 -17.26
C MET A 55 4.85 10.38 -15.86
N HIS A 56 3.87 11.26 -15.67
CA HIS A 56 3.44 11.74 -14.37
C HIS A 56 1.99 11.31 -14.16
N ILE A 57 1.74 10.53 -13.13
CA ILE A 57 0.46 9.90 -12.80
C ILE A 57 -0.06 10.56 -11.53
N THR A 58 -1.23 11.18 -11.59
CA THR A 58 -1.83 11.86 -10.46
C THR A 58 -3.28 11.44 -10.24
N GLY A 59 -3.68 11.40 -8.97
CA GLY A 59 -5.04 11.05 -8.57
C GLY A 59 -5.23 11.15 -7.06
N THR A 60 -6.34 10.62 -6.56
CA THR A 60 -6.64 10.61 -5.13
C THR A 60 -7.36 9.33 -4.74
N TYR A 61 -6.85 8.66 -3.74
CA TYR A 61 -7.53 7.58 -3.04
C TYR A 61 -8.35 8.15 -1.90
N THR A 62 -9.60 7.71 -1.73
CA THR A 62 -10.35 7.94 -0.50
C THR A 62 -10.42 6.63 0.28
N MET A 63 -9.77 6.59 1.43
CA MET A 63 -9.60 5.40 2.26
C MET A 63 -10.21 5.61 3.65
N PRO A 64 -10.66 4.53 4.33
CA PRO A 64 -11.02 4.65 5.73
C PRO A 64 -9.78 4.89 6.59
N CYS A 65 -9.86 5.84 7.51
CA CYS A 65 -8.83 6.04 8.54
C CYS A 65 -8.62 4.73 9.33
N ALA A 66 -7.38 4.30 9.49
CA ALA A 66 -7.05 3.06 10.19
C ALA A 66 -7.45 3.05 11.68
N ARG A 67 -7.73 4.22 12.27
CA ARG A 67 -8.14 4.37 13.69
C ARG A 67 -9.62 4.70 13.86
N THR A 68 -10.14 5.61 13.04
CA THR A 68 -11.46 6.23 13.26
C THR A 68 -12.49 5.84 12.19
N LEU A 69 -12.07 5.15 11.12
CA LEU A 69 -12.87 4.76 9.97
C LEU A 69 -13.47 5.95 9.17
N VAL A 70 -13.16 7.17 9.53
CA VAL A 70 -13.59 8.33 8.74
C VAL A 70 -12.87 8.35 7.39
N PRO A 71 -13.50 8.85 6.32
CA PRO A 71 -12.84 8.98 5.03
C PRO A 71 -11.63 9.89 5.09
N VAL A 72 -10.51 9.46 4.48
CA VAL A 72 -9.26 10.22 4.34
C VAL A 72 -8.86 10.23 2.88
N GLU A 73 -8.56 11.40 2.36
CA GLU A 73 -8.01 11.56 1.01
C GLU A 73 -6.49 11.41 1.05
N VAL A 74 -5.96 10.54 0.20
CA VAL A 74 -4.53 10.29 0.04
C VAL A 74 -4.16 10.54 -1.41
N PRO A 75 -3.24 11.47 -1.70
CA PRO A 75 -2.83 11.75 -3.06
C PRO A 75 -2.04 10.58 -3.65
N LEU A 76 -2.29 10.30 -4.93
CA LEU A 76 -1.41 9.55 -5.81
C LEU A 76 -0.62 10.57 -6.64
N ASP A 77 0.70 10.51 -6.59
CA ASP A 77 1.60 11.41 -7.31
C ASP A 77 2.89 10.64 -7.63
N VAL A 78 3.01 10.15 -8.86
CA VAL A 78 4.11 9.26 -9.30
C VAL A 78 4.70 9.76 -10.58
N GLU A 79 6.02 9.92 -10.60
CA GLU A 79 6.81 10.13 -11.81
C GLU A 79 7.55 8.84 -12.16
N THR A 80 7.41 8.36 -13.37
CA THR A 80 8.07 7.14 -13.84
C THR A 80 8.52 7.25 -15.29
N SER A 81 9.53 6.44 -15.65
CA SER A 81 10.04 6.31 -17.01
C SER A 81 10.06 4.84 -17.40
N GLU A 82 9.19 4.46 -18.34
CA GLU A 82 8.99 3.08 -18.77
C GLU A 82 9.54 2.85 -20.17
N VAL A 83 10.21 1.73 -20.39
CA VAL A 83 10.83 1.37 -21.65
C VAL A 83 10.07 0.23 -22.30
N PHE A 84 9.65 0.42 -23.55
CA PHE A 84 8.98 -0.59 -24.36
C PHE A 84 9.93 -1.10 -25.44
N ASP A 85 10.35 -2.36 -25.35
CA ASP A 85 11.16 -3.01 -26.37
C ASP A 85 10.27 -3.46 -27.55
N LEU A 86 10.66 -3.04 -28.75
CA LEU A 86 9.92 -3.28 -29.99
C LEU A 86 10.40 -4.52 -30.76
N GLU A 87 11.57 -5.03 -30.43
CA GLU A 87 12.20 -6.13 -31.19
C GLU A 87 12.09 -7.48 -30.49
N GLY A 88 11.67 -7.48 -29.19
CA GLY A 88 11.60 -8.70 -28.40
C GLY A 88 12.97 -9.32 -28.21
N SER A 89 14.01 -8.49 -28.10
CA SER A 89 15.32 -8.93 -27.75
C SER A 89 15.21 -9.61 -26.39
N ASP A 90 15.54 -10.92 -26.35
CA ASP A 90 15.65 -11.68 -25.10
C ASP A 90 16.83 -11.09 -24.26
N TYR A 91 16.66 -9.88 -23.74
CA TYR A 91 17.52 -9.34 -22.68
C TYR A 91 17.20 -10.05 -21.34
N TYR A 92 16.98 -11.37 -21.41
CA TYR A 92 17.17 -12.25 -20.27
C TYR A 92 18.68 -12.47 -20.12
N THR A 93 19.42 -11.41 -19.77
CA THR A 93 20.72 -11.61 -19.14
C THR A 93 20.43 -12.13 -17.74
N ASP A 94 21.10 -13.22 -17.37
CA ASP A 94 21.06 -13.90 -16.06
C ASP A 94 21.48 -13.01 -14.87
N ASP A 95 21.56 -11.70 -15.06
CA ASP A 95 21.80 -10.73 -14.01
C ASP A 95 20.48 -10.37 -13.33
N GLU A 96 20.39 -10.68 -12.05
CA GLU A 96 19.23 -10.65 -11.14
C GLU A 96 18.58 -9.23 -10.92
N GLU A 97 18.93 -8.25 -11.71
CA GLU A 97 18.29 -6.94 -11.79
C GLU A 97 17.45 -6.88 -13.07
N GLN A 98 16.32 -7.61 -13.09
CA GLN A 98 15.26 -7.32 -14.06
C GLN A 98 14.82 -5.88 -13.81
N ASP A 99 15.14 -5.02 -14.77
CA ASP A 99 14.71 -3.63 -14.76
C ASP A 99 13.18 -3.64 -14.81
N GLU A 100 12.52 -3.39 -13.67
CA GLU A 100 11.05 -3.45 -13.50
C GLU A 100 10.32 -2.52 -14.49
N HIS A 101 11.07 -1.60 -15.09
CA HIS A 101 10.60 -0.63 -16.05
C HIS A 101 10.67 -1.07 -17.53
N TYR A 102 11.01 -2.33 -17.81
CA TYR A 102 11.10 -2.87 -19.18
C TYR A 102 9.87 -3.69 -19.56
N HIS A 103 9.22 -3.30 -20.65
CA HIS A 103 8.02 -3.95 -21.17
C HIS A 103 8.22 -4.42 -22.60
N SER A 104 7.75 -5.62 -22.94
CA SER A 104 7.75 -6.11 -24.31
C SER A 104 6.56 -5.56 -25.08
N ALA A 105 6.79 -4.99 -26.26
CA ALA A 105 5.77 -4.48 -27.16
C ALA A 105 5.79 -5.18 -28.53
N THR A 106 6.12 -6.47 -28.54
CA THR A 106 6.20 -7.30 -29.75
C THR A 106 4.88 -7.49 -30.50
N ASP A 107 3.75 -7.24 -29.83
CA ASP A 107 2.41 -7.20 -30.44
C ASP A 107 2.14 -5.97 -31.33
N GLY A 108 3.11 -5.05 -31.37
CA GLY A 108 3.02 -3.82 -32.15
C GLY A 108 2.18 -2.71 -31.52
N MET A 109 1.82 -2.85 -30.24
CA MET A 109 1.00 -1.90 -29.49
C MET A 109 1.63 -1.53 -28.16
N ILE A 110 1.58 -0.27 -27.79
CA ILE A 110 1.95 0.22 -26.45
C ILE A 110 0.67 0.49 -25.66
N ASN A 111 0.54 -0.16 -24.52
CA ASN A 111 -0.61 -0.04 -23.65
C ASN A 111 -0.23 0.57 -22.27
N ILE A 112 -0.11 1.88 -22.24
CA ILE A 112 0.20 2.61 -20.99
C ILE A 112 -0.90 2.43 -19.93
N LYS A 113 -2.16 2.17 -20.35
CA LYS A 113 -3.25 2.03 -19.38
C LYS A 113 -3.00 0.92 -18.37
N ASP A 114 -2.48 -0.22 -18.81
CA ASP A 114 -2.23 -1.37 -17.94
C ASP A 114 -1.12 -1.04 -16.93
N ILE A 115 -0.07 -0.35 -17.36
CA ILE A 115 1.01 0.12 -16.48
C ILE A 115 0.51 1.13 -15.44
N VAL A 116 -0.31 2.09 -15.87
CA VAL A 116 -0.93 3.05 -14.93
C VAL A 116 -1.81 2.33 -13.91
N GLU A 117 -2.52 1.28 -14.31
CA GLU A 117 -3.32 0.45 -13.42
C GLU A 117 -2.45 -0.24 -12.38
N ASP A 118 -1.30 -0.78 -12.78
CA ASP A 118 -0.32 -1.39 -11.88
C ASP A 118 0.21 -0.37 -10.86
N PHE A 119 0.55 0.85 -11.29
CA PHE A 119 0.95 1.92 -10.37
C PHE A 119 -0.16 2.31 -9.39
N VAL A 120 -1.41 2.39 -9.83
CA VAL A 120 -2.55 2.67 -8.94
C VAL A 120 -2.70 1.59 -7.87
N ILE A 121 -2.34 0.35 -8.17
CA ILE A 121 -2.40 -0.77 -7.23
C ILE A 121 -1.19 -0.73 -6.27
N ILE A 122 0.01 -0.53 -6.79
CA ILE A 122 1.27 -0.61 -6.02
C ILE A 122 1.41 0.58 -5.07
N GLU A 123 1.10 1.78 -5.54
CA GLU A 123 1.27 3.03 -4.79
C GLU A 123 0.19 3.26 -3.73
N LYS A 124 -0.86 2.44 -3.72
CA LYS A 124 -1.88 2.54 -2.68
C LYS A 124 -1.26 2.28 -1.31
N PRO A 125 -1.33 3.24 -0.36
CA PRO A 125 -0.80 3.05 0.97
C PRO A 125 -1.59 1.95 1.72
N MET A 126 -0.90 1.19 2.56
CA MET A 126 -1.54 0.16 3.38
C MET A 126 -2.47 0.74 4.43
N ARG A 127 -2.20 1.96 4.91
CA ARG A 127 -2.97 2.63 5.97
C ARG A 127 -3.01 4.14 5.71
N ALA A 128 -4.16 4.73 5.99
CA ALA A 128 -4.35 6.17 6.01
C ALA A 128 -4.78 6.63 7.42
N TYR A 129 -4.36 7.81 7.81
CA TYR A 129 -4.72 8.40 9.11
C TYR A 129 -5.26 9.81 8.88
N SER A 130 -6.37 10.13 9.54
CA SER A 130 -6.89 11.49 9.56
C SER A 130 -6.07 12.37 10.51
N ASP A 131 -6.02 13.68 10.25
CA ASP A 131 -5.33 14.64 11.13
C ASP A 131 -5.88 14.64 12.56
N ASN A 132 -7.15 14.26 12.72
CA ASN A 132 -7.82 14.13 14.02
C ASN A 132 -7.74 12.68 14.58
N SER A 133 -6.84 11.86 14.08
CA SER A 133 -6.68 10.45 14.52
C SER A 133 -6.31 10.30 16.01
N ASN A 134 -5.88 11.38 16.67
CA ASN A 134 -5.66 11.44 18.12
C ASN A 134 -6.95 11.49 18.95
N GLN A 135 -8.12 11.69 18.32
CA GLN A 135 -9.42 11.52 18.99
C GLN A 135 -9.89 10.07 18.84
N MET A 136 -9.07 9.13 19.26
CA MET A 136 -9.54 7.77 19.48
C MET A 136 -10.64 7.79 20.54
N LEU A 137 -11.65 6.94 20.36
CA LEU A 137 -12.49 6.55 21.50
C LEU A 137 -11.56 5.85 22.48
N THR A 138 -11.26 6.53 23.60
CA THR A 138 -10.38 6.01 24.64
C THR A 138 -11.12 5.12 25.62
N GLU A 139 -12.45 5.18 25.64
CA GLU A 139 -13.29 4.43 26.57
C GLU A 139 -14.62 3.99 25.92
N GLY A 140 -15.20 2.91 26.43
CA GLY A 140 -16.50 2.41 26.05
C GLY A 140 -17.11 1.52 27.12
N ASN A 141 -18.32 0.99 26.86
CA ASN A 141 -18.98 0.14 27.86
C ASN A 141 -18.21 -1.19 28.05
N GLY A 142 -17.38 -1.24 29.07
CA GLY A 142 -16.61 -2.43 29.45
C GLY A 142 -15.21 -2.55 28.81
N TRP A 143 -14.71 -1.48 28.19
CA TRP A 143 -13.33 -1.42 27.69
C TRP A 143 -12.79 0.01 27.78
N GLU A 144 -11.49 0.11 27.97
CA GLU A 144 -10.70 1.32 27.99
C GLU A 144 -9.39 1.08 27.22
N VAL A 145 -8.95 2.07 26.45
CA VAL A 145 -7.65 2.04 25.77
C VAL A 145 -6.67 2.83 26.62
N ILE A 146 -5.73 2.14 27.22
CA ILE A 146 -4.66 2.72 28.04
C ILE A 146 -3.41 2.79 27.17
N ASP A 147 -2.68 3.91 27.21
CA ASP A 147 -1.40 4.02 26.51
C ASP A 147 -0.36 3.10 27.16
N GLU A 148 0.62 2.62 26.40
CA GLU A 148 1.60 1.63 26.89
C GLU A 148 2.38 2.16 28.09
N ASP A 149 2.74 3.44 28.08
CA ASP A 149 3.43 4.11 29.19
C ASP A 149 2.56 4.18 30.45
N GLU A 150 1.26 4.47 30.32
CA GLU A 150 0.28 4.54 31.40
C GLU A 150 -0.03 3.13 31.94
N PHE A 151 -0.06 2.12 31.07
CA PHE A 151 -0.21 0.73 31.49
C PHE A 151 0.99 0.24 32.31
N GLU A 152 2.22 0.59 31.92
CA GLU A 152 3.41 0.25 32.72
C GLU A 152 3.42 0.91 34.11
N GLU A 153 2.89 2.13 34.22
CA GLU A 153 2.75 2.80 35.54
C GLU A 153 1.73 2.09 36.43
N LEU A 154 0.56 1.73 35.88
CA LEU A 154 -0.48 1.00 36.59
C LEU A 154 0.00 -0.37 37.07
N VAL A 155 0.77 -1.10 36.27
CA VAL A 155 1.37 -2.39 36.68
C VAL A 155 2.37 -2.19 37.79
N LYS A 156 3.21 -1.14 37.74
CA LYS A 156 4.18 -0.84 38.79
C LYS A 156 3.52 -0.43 40.12
N GLU A 157 2.39 0.26 40.06
CA GLU A 157 1.61 0.60 41.25
C GLU A 157 0.95 -0.64 41.88
N GLN A 158 0.40 -1.55 41.08
CA GLN A 158 -0.16 -2.81 41.55
C GLN A 158 0.89 -3.72 42.19
N ASP A 159 2.08 -3.83 41.61
CA ASP A 159 3.19 -4.62 42.15
C ASP A 159 3.70 -4.05 43.49
N GLN A 160 3.54 -2.74 43.76
CA GLN A 160 3.90 -2.11 45.04
C GLN A 160 2.85 -2.32 46.14
N GLU A 161 1.57 -2.44 45.79
CA GLU A 161 0.50 -2.75 46.75
C GLU A 161 0.49 -4.23 47.16
N ASP A 162 0.93 -5.13 46.26
CA ASP A 162 0.98 -6.58 46.57
C ASP A 162 2.18 -7.00 47.45
N ASP A 163 3.21 -6.16 47.58
CA ASP A 163 4.38 -6.47 48.44
C ASP A 163 4.10 -6.29 49.95
N ASP A 164 2.96 -5.68 50.35
CA ASP A 164 2.54 -5.52 51.74
C ASP A 164 1.47 -6.52 52.20
N SER A 165 1.05 -7.47 51.35
CA SER A 165 0.13 -8.54 51.72
C SER A 165 0.67 -9.92 51.34
N ASP A 166 1.49 -10.46 52.26
CA ASP A 166 1.95 -11.86 52.26
C ASP A 166 0.75 -12.84 52.33
N ARG A 167 0.16 -13.11 51.15
CA ARG A 167 -0.63 -14.32 50.83
C ARG A 167 -0.84 -14.41 49.29
N LYS A 168 0.06 -15.12 48.64
CA LYS A 168 -0.24 -15.67 47.29
C LYS A 168 -1.50 -16.54 47.38
N GLN A 169 -2.66 -15.96 47.12
CA GLN A 169 -3.86 -16.75 46.79
C GLN A 169 -3.65 -17.36 45.41
N VAL A 170 -3.17 -18.59 45.43
CA VAL A 170 -3.10 -19.38 44.17
C VAL A 170 -4.51 -19.51 43.62
N ASP A 171 -4.69 -19.17 42.35
CA ASP A 171 -5.96 -19.29 41.61
C ASP A 171 -6.61 -20.65 41.96
N PRO A 172 -7.88 -20.70 42.40
CA PRO A 172 -8.57 -21.92 42.76
C PRO A 172 -8.54 -23.02 41.68
N ARG A 173 -8.31 -22.63 40.45
CA ARG A 173 -8.15 -23.57 39.29
C ARG A 173 -6.77 -24.24 39.31
N LEU A 174 -5.75 -23.57 39.81
CA LEU A 174 -4.40 -24.10 39.93
C LEU A 174 -4.22 -24.95 41.18
N GLN A 175 -5.00 -24.74 42.26
CA GLN A 175 -4.97 -25.58 43.44
C GLN A 175 -5.31 -27.06 43.13
N LYS A 176 -6.20 -27.31 42.18
CA LYS A 176 -6.50 -28.68 41.75
C LYS A 176 -5.34 -29.37 41.03
N LEU A 177 -4.54 -28.62 40.30
CA LEU A 177 -3.36 -29.14 39.62
C LEU A 177 -2.24 -29.45 40.59
N GLN A 178 -2.07 -28.65 41.62
CA GLN A 178 -1.08 -28.86 42.67
C GLN A 178 -1.40 -30.12 43.52
N GLN A 179 -2.67 -30.40 43.82
CA GLN A 179 -3.10 -31.64 44.45
C GLN A 179 -2.93 -32.91 43.63
N LEU A 180 -2.87 -32.80 42.29
CA LEU A 180 -2.59 -33.93 41.39
C LEU A 180 -1.09 -34.24 41.36
N TYR A 181 -0.25 -33.22 41.48
CA TYR A 181 1.22 -33.36 41.49
C TYR A 181 1.74 -33.99 42.79
N ASP A 182 1.12 -33.67 43.94
CA ASP A 182 1.50 -34.23 45.24
C ASP A 182 1.00 -35.68 45.45
N LYS A 183 0.17 -36.23 44.56
CA LYS A 183 -0.32 -37.62 44.63
C LYS A 183 0.54 -38.62 43.88
N GLU A 184 1.50 -38.17 43.11
CA GLU A 184 2.40 -39.04 42.30
C GLU A 184 3.81 -39.17 42.90
N GLN A 185 4.04 -38.66 44.15
CA GLN A 185 5.23 -38.97 44.95
C GLN A 185 4.82 -39.84 46.16
#